data_1203060577e5183c105ef9291f593389
#
_entry.id   1203060577e5183c105ef9291f593389
#
_cell.length_a   1.000
_cell.length_b   1.000
_cell.length_c   1.000
_cell.angle_alpha   90.00
_cell.angle_beta   90.00
_cell.angle_gamma   90.00
#
_symmetry.space_group_name_H-M   'P 1'
#
loop_
_entity.id
_entity.type
_entity.pdbx_description
1 polymer ?
#
loop_
_entity_poly.entity_id
_entity_poly.type
_entity_poly.pdbx_seq_one_letter_code
_entity_poly.pdbx_strand_id
1 'polypeptide(L)'
;MKRILLVISILILKVSVLSAQNPNYVKAMEGLVSEIQNTRFGTTLLPQANKMERIAAAEKAEWLPNYWVSYCYMMESYVEKDDDKRDLLLDKADVFVANIEKMKVTNDETEVLKANIANARMAVSPSIRWMKYGSVVEKALENAKKINPKNPRITLLEAQGVFYTPEMFGGGKAKAKPVFEKAMQQFATFKPASAMYPTWGEPTAKWTLSQIAP
;
A
#
# COMPACT_ATOMS: atom_id res chain seq x y z
N MET A 1 -30.39 -26.78 -58.84
CA MET A 1 -30.96 -26.19 -57.62
C MET A 1 -29.85 -26.09 -56.60
N LYS A 2 -29.21 -24.90 -56.50
CA LYS A 2 -28.10 -24.66 -55.59
C LYS A 2 -28.64 -24.13 -54.28
N ARG A 3 -28.46 -24.88 -53.19
CA ARG A 3 -28.82 -24.42 -51.85
C ARG A 3 -27.69 -23.55 -51.33
N ILE A 4 -27.96 -22.26 -51.17
CA ILE A 4 -27.10 -21.29 -50.54
C ILE A 4 -27.29 -21.45 -49.02
N LEU A 5 -26.28 -21.96 -48.34
CA LEU A 5 -26.19 -21.97 -46.88
C LEU A 5 -25.66 -20.59 -46.42
N LEU A 6 -26.54 -19.81 -45.87
CA LEU A 6 -26.23 -18.52 -45.22
C LEU A 6 -25.69 -18.82 -43.82
N VAL A 7 -24.39 -18.74 -43.66
CA VAL A 7 -23.74 -18.82 -42.33
C VAL A 7 -23.77 -17.42 -41.72
N ILE A 8 -24.73 -17.22 -40.82
CA ILE A 8 -24.79 -16.02 -40.00
C ILE A 8 -23.74 -16.16 -38.87
N SER A 9 -22.59 -15.56 -39.05
CA SER A 9 -21.58 -15.41 -37.98
C SER A 9 -22.09 -14.38 -37.00
N ILE A 10 -22.62 -14.82 -35.87
CA ILE A 10 -22.93 -13.96 -34.74
C ILE A 10 -21.60 -13.58 -34.08
N LEU A 11 -21.08 -12.42 -34.45
CA LEU A 11 -19.94 -11.80 -33.78
C LEU A 11 -20.43 -11.29 -32.41
N ILE A 12 -20.24 -12.10 -31.36
CA ILE A 12 -20.50 -11.67 -29.98
C ILE A 12 -19.41 -10.63 -29.66
N LEU A 13 -19.73 -9.36 -29.90
CA LEU A 13 -18.99 -8.23 -29.36
C LEU A 13 -19.11 -8.33 -27.83
N LYS A 14 -18.07 -8.80 -27.16
CA LYS A 14 -17.91 -8.58 -25.71
C LYS A 14 -17.71 -7.08 -25.53
N VAL A 15 -18.78 -6.33 -25.42
CA VAL A 15 -18.75 -4.97 -24.91
C VAL A 15 -18.36 -5.11 -23.44
N SER A 16 -17.08 -4.93 -23.15
CA SER A 16 -16.64 -4.67 -21.79
C SER A 16 -17.32 -3.37 -21.40
N VAL A 17 -18.42 -3.48 -20.63
CA VAL A 17 -19.00 -2.33 -19.96
C VAL A 17 -17.92 -1.89 -18.96
N LEU A 18 -17.06 -0.96 -19.38
CA LEU A 18 -16.29 -0.16 -18.44
C LEU A 18 -17.37 0.55 -17.60
N SER A 19 -17.67 0.01 -16.44
CA SER A 19 -18.53 0.70 -15.47
C SER A 19 -17.79 2.01 -15.16
N ALA A 20 -18.26 3.12 -15.73
CA ALA A 20 -17.70 4.42 -15.42
C ALA A 20 -17.91 4.62 -13.93
N GLN A 21 -16.81 4.76 -13.19
CA GLN A 21 -16.88 5.02 -11.75
C GLN A 21 -17.76 6.24 -11.50
N ASN A 22 -18.59 6.16 -10.46
CA ASN A 22 -19.45 7.26 -10.06
C ASN A 22 -18.63 8.54 -9.89
N PRO A 23 -18.92 9.65 -10.62
CA PRO A 23 -18.15 10.89 -10.54
C PRO A 23 -18.06 11.46 -9.12
N ASN A 24 -19.11 11.27 -8.31
CA ASN A 24 -19.11 11.70 -6.91
C ASN A 24 -18.13 10.86 -6.07
N TYR A 25 -18.05 9.55 -6.33
CA TYR A 25 -17.05 8.66 -5.71
C TYR A 25 -15.65 9.12 -6.07
N VAL A 26 -15.35 9.31 -7.35
CA VAL A 26 -14.02 9.73 -7.81
C VAL A 26 -13.60 11.04 -7.13
N LYS A 27 -14.48 12.06 -7.17
CA LYS A 27 -14.21 13.37 -6.54
C LYS A 27 -13.98 13.26 -5.02
N ALA A 28 -14.79 12.46 -4.32
CA ALA A 28 -14.67 12.27 -2.88
C ALA A 28 -13.35 11.55 -2.53
N MET A 29 -12.99 10.52 -3.31
CA MET A 29 -11.74 9.77 -3.14
C MET A 29 -10.51 10.63 -3.40
N GLU A 30 -10.45 11.33 -4.53
CA GLU A 30 -9.29 12.17 -4.88
C GLU A 30 -9.04 13.24 -3.83
N GLY A 31 -10.09 13.92 -3.36
CA GLY A 31 -9.98 14.93 -2.30
C GLY A 31 -9.45 14.32 -1.00
N LEU A 32 -10.01 13.20 -0.56
CA LEU A 32 -9.63 12.58 0.71
C LEU A 32 -8.25 11.92 0.64
N VAL A 33 -7.90 11.29 -0.48
CA VAL A 33 -6.57 10.72 -0.72
C VAL A 33 -5.50 11.82 -0.72
N SER A 34 -5.78 12.96 -1.34
CA SER A 34 -4.89 14.12 -1.28
C SER A 34 -4.71 14.62 0.15
N GLU A 35 -5.79 14.72 0.96
CA GLU A 35 -5.67 15.06 2.39
C GLU A 35 -4.74 14.08 3.12
N ILE A 36 -4.95 12.76 2.95
CA ILE A 36 -4.16 11.71 3.62
C ILE A 36 -2.68 11.81 3.24
N GLN A 37 -2.38 11.89 1.95
CA GLN A 37 -1.00 11.88 1.47
C GLN A 37 -0.21 13.16 1.80
N ASN A 38 -0.90 14.28 1.97
CA ASN A 38 -0.30 15.56 2.36
C ASN A 38 -0.26 15.76 3.89
N THR A 39 -0.85 14.85 4.68
CA THR A 39 -0.79 14.93 6.13
C THR A 39 0.63 14.66 6.62
N ARG A 40 1.13 15.57 7.46
CA ARG A 40 2.47 15.45 8.04
C ARG A 40 2.54 14.21 8.93
N PHE A 41 3.65 13.47 8.84
CA PHE A 41 3.91 12.34 9.74
C PHE A 41 3.83 12.78 11.22
N GLY A 42 3.18 11.98 12.05
CA GLY A 42 2.93 12.29 13.47
C GLY A 42 1.62 13.07 13.73
N THR A 43 0.86 13.40 12.68
CA THR A 43 -0.48 13.96 12.81
C THR A 43 -1.52 12.85 12.71
N THR A 44 -2.55 12.89 13.55
CA THR A 44 -3.63 11.89 13.51
C THR A 44 -4.34 11.84 12.17
N LEU A 45 -4.60 10.62 11.69
CA LEU A 45 -5.38 10.33 10.49
C LEU A 45 -6.77 9.75 10.81
N LEU A 46 -7.18 9.70 12.08
CA LEU A 46 -8.51 9.18 12.47
C LEU A 46 -9.68 9.89 11.80
N PRO A 47 -9.70 11.23 11.63
CA PRO A 47 -10.77 11.89 10.90
C PRO A 47 -10.87 11.42 9.44
N GLN A 48 -9.73 11.22 8.76
CA GLN A 48 -9.67 10.74 7.38
C GLN A 48 -10.07 9.26 7.31
N ALA A 49 -9.61 8.42 8.25
CA ALA A 49 -10.03 7.03 8.37
C ALA A 49 -11.56 6.92 8.46
N ASN A 50 -12.20 7.68 9.36
CA ASN A 50 -13.65 7.68 9.55
C ASN A 50 -14.43 8.13 8.29
N LYS A 51 -13.90 9.10 7.52
CA LYS A 51 -14.50 9.50 6.25
C LYS A 51 -14.35 8.39 5.21
N MET A 52 -13.16 7.77 5.12
CA MET A 52 -12.85 6.72 4.15
C MET A 52 -13.64 5.43 4.43
N GLU A 53 -13.88 5.09 5.70
CA GLU A 53 -14.74 3.96 6.07
C GLU A 53 -16.16 4.09 5.50
N ARG A 54 -16.73 5.30 5.50
CA ARG A 54 -18.05 5.54 4.91
C ARG A 54 -18.04 5.32 3.41
N ILE A 55 -16.96 5.73 2.74
CA ILE A 55 -16.80 5.46 1.30
C ILE A 55 -16.65 3.95 1.07
N ALA A 56 -15.82 3.25 1.85
CA ALA A 56 -15.65 1.80 1.76
C ALA A 56 -16.96 1.02 1.99
N ALA A 57 -17.81 1.49 2.89
CA ALA A 57 -19.11 0.90 3.17
C ALA A 57 -20.13 1.12 2.04
N ALA A 58 -20.05 2.26 1.34
CA ALA A 58 -20.92 2.59 0.20
C ALA A 58 -20.46 1.91 -1.09
N GLU A 59 -19.17 1.89 -1.37
CA GLU A 59 -18.56 1.44 -2.62
C GLU A 59 -17.92 0.04 -2.46
N LYS A 60 -18.73 -0.96 -2.17
CA LYS A 60 -18.28 -2.32 -1.82
C LYS A 60 -17.51 -3.06 -2.91
N ALA A 61 -17.60 -2.62 -4.16
CA ALA A 61 -16.87 -3.19 -5.29
C ALA A 61 -15.47 -2.59 -5.47
N GLU A 62 -15.20 -1.47 -4.78
CA GLU A 62 -13.95 -0.72 -4.91
C GLU A 62 -12.98 -1.09 -3.78
N TRP A 63 -11.76 -1.50 -4.13
CA TRP A 63 -10.76 -1.91 -3.16
C TRP A 63 -9.98 -0.73 -2.54
N LEU A 64 -9.81 0.36 -3.29
CA LEU A 64 -9.02 1.53 -2.86
C LEU A 64 -9.51 2.17 -1.55
N PRO A 65 -10.83 2.32 -1.29
CA PRO A 65 -11.28 2.82 0.00
C PRO A 65 -10.80 1.96 1.17
N ASN A 66 -10.87 0.63 1.06
CA ASN A 66 -10.37 -0.28 2.09
C ASN A 66 -8.85 -0.16 2.27
N TYR A 67 -8.10 0.00 1.18
CA TYR A 67 -6.66 0.25 1.23
C TYR A 67 -6.34 1.50 2.07
N TRP A 68 -7.02 2.61 1.79
CA TRP A 68 -6.75 3.87 2.47
C TRP A 68 -7.21 3.89 3.93
N VAL A 69 -8.30 3.20 4.27
CA VAL A 69 -8.68 3.00 5.69
C VAL A 69 -7.57 2.24 6.42
N SER A 70 -7.14 1.12 5.84
CA SER A 70 -6.07 0.30 6.41
C SER A 70 -4.77 1.11 6.58
N TYR A 71 -4.39 1.87 5.56
CA TYR A 71 -3.23 2.77 5.61
C TYR A 71 -3.35 3.80 6.74
N CYS A 72 -4.51 4.45 6.89
CA CYS A 72 -4.73 5.43 7.96
C CYS A 72 -4.57 4.81 9.35
N TYR A 73 -5.16 3.65 9.61
CA TYR A 73 -5.02 2.97 10.90
C TYR A 73 -3.59 2.50 11.15
N MET A 74 -2.90 1.99 10.13
CA MET A 74 -1.49 1.64 10.23
C MET A 74 -0.63 2.86 10.57
N MET A 75 -0.86 4.01 9.91
CA MET A 75 -0.14 5.25 10.21
C MET A 75 -0.48 5.79 11.60
N GLU A 76 -1.73 5.68 12.05
CA GLU A 76 -2.15 6.08 13.38
C GLU A 76 -1.43 5.29 14.47
N SER A 77 -1.10 4.00 14.23
CA SER A 77 -0.33 3.18 15.18
C SER A 77 1.07 3.74 15.48
N TYR A 78 1.63 4.56 14.59
CA TYR A 78 2.90 5.25 14.86
C TYR A 78 2.74 6.54 15.67
N VAL A 79 1.51 7.09 15.75
CA VAL A 79 1.19 8.28 16.54
C VAL A 79 0.80 7.89 17.97
N GLU A 80 0.14 6.73 18.12
CA GLU A 80 -0.26 6.18 19.42
C GLU A 80 0.98 5.76 20.24
N LYS A 81 0.93 6.02 21.55
CA LYS A 81 2.04 5.73 22.48
C LYS A 81 1.84 4.45 23.29
N ASP A 82 0.60 4.04 23.45
CA ASP A 82 0.21 2.84 24.19
C ASP A 82 0.30 1.62 23.26
N ASP A 83 1.12 0.65 23.63
CA ASP A 83 1.41 -0.52 22.78
C ASP A 83 0.17 -1.38 22.52
N ASP A 84 -0.71 -1.54 23.49
CA ASP A 84 -1.96 -2.31 23.32
C ASP A 84 -2.90 -1.58 22.35
N LYS A 85 -2.99 -0.26 22.43
CA LYS A 85 -3.78 0.54 21.48
C LYS A 85 -3.17 0.55 20.08
N ARG A 86 -1.83 0.53 19.97
CA ARG A 86 -1.14 0.36 18.68
C ARG A 86 -1.55 -0.95 18.03
N ASP A 87 -1.56 -2.05 18.78
CA ASP A 87 -2.01 -3.33 18.26
C ASP A 87 -3.49 -3.32 17.84
N LEU A 88 -4.38 -2.71 18.63
CA LEU A 88 -5.78 -2.56 18.24
C LEU A 88 -5.98 -1.74 16.95
N LEU A 89 -5.17 -0.72 16.72
CA LEU A 89 -5.19 0.04 15.47
C LEU A 89 -4.72 -0.82 14.29
N LEU A 90 -3.68 -1.63 14.50
CA LEU A 90 -3.17 -2.55 13.48
C LEU A 90 -4.16 -3.69 13.20
N ASP A 91 -4.90 -4.17 14.22
CA ASP A 91 -5.99 -5.13 14.02
C ASP A 91 -7.11 -4.55 13.14
N LYS A 92 -7.46 -3.27 13.35
CA LYS A 92 -8.38 -2.57 12.44
C LYS A 92 -7.82 -2.48 11.02
N ALA A 93 -6.54 -2.16 10.85
CA ALA A 93 -5.92 -2.13 9.54
C ALA A 93 -6.03 -3.49 8.83
N ASP A 94 -5.77 -4.60 9.53
CA ASP A 94 -5.88 -5.95 8.99
C ASP A 94 -7.31 -6.32 8.57
N VAL A 95 -8.35 -5.84 9.26
CA VAL A 95 -9.76 -6.04 8.86
C VAL A 95 -10.01 -5.49 7.45
N PHE A 96 -9.49 -4.30 7.13
CA PHE A 96 -9.67 -3.68 5.82
C PHE A 96 -8.82 -4.34 4.74
N VAL A 97 -7.62 -4.83 5.06
CA VAL A 97 -6.85 -5.71 4.16
C VAL A 97 -7.65 -6.98 3.84
N ALA A 98 -8.21 -7.64 4.86
CA ALA A 98 -9.03 -8.84 4.66
C ALA A 98 -10.27 -8.57 3.79
N ASN A 99 -10.85 -7.37 3.83
CA ASN A 99 -11.93 -6.99 2.93
C ASN A 99 -11.46 -6.91 1.46
N ILE A 100 -10.26 -6.39 1.19
CA ILE A 100 -9.67 -6.39 -0.16
C ILE A 100 -9.46 -7.83 -0.64
N GLU A 101 -8.93 -8.71 0.22
CA GLU A 101 -8.70 -10.11 -0.13
C GLU A 101 -9.99 -10.86 -0.48
N LYS A 102 -11.10 -10.59 0.25
CA LYS A 102 -12.43 -11.13 -0.08
C LYS A 102 -12.92 -10.72 -1.46
N MET A 103 -12.52 -9.55 -1.97
CA MET A 103 -12.86 -9.09 -3.32
C MET A 103 -12.07 -9.85 -4.40
N LYS A 104 -11.09 -10.69 -4.01
CA LYS A 104 -10.19 -11.43 -4.93
C LYS A 104 -9.43 -10.52 -5.88
N VAL A 105 -9.17 -9.29 -5.47
CA VAL A 105 -8.33 -8.34 -6.21
C VAL A 105 -6.87 -8.63 -5.86
N THR A 106 -6.10 -9.00 -6.85
CA THR A 106 -4.65 -9.20 -6.72
C THR A 106 -3.93 -7.95 -7.23
N ASN A 107 -3.26 -7.23 -6.35
CA ASN A 107 -2.45 -6.08 -6.70
C ASN A 107 -1.23 -5.96 -5.78
N ASP A 108 -0.18 -5.34 -6.27
CA ASP A 108 1.07 -5.12 -5.56
C ASP A 108 0.93 -4.16 -4.36
N GLU A 109 0.05 -3.18 -4.46
CA GLU A 109 -0.16 -2.19 -3.38
C GLU A 109 -0.72 -2.83 -2.11
N THR A 110 -1.62 -3.81 -2.24
CA THR A 110 -2.15 -4.54 -1.07
C THR A 110 -1.04 -5.36 -0.41
N GLU A 111 -0.17 -6.01 -1.17
CA GLU A 111 0.96 -6.75 -0.62
C GLU A 111 1.99 -5.81 0.04
N VAL A 112 2.27 -4.65 -0.57
CA VAL A 112 3.11 -3.60 0.06
C VAL A 112 2.50 -3.10 1.35
N LEU A 113 1.18 -2.89 1.39
CA LEU A 113 0.48 -2.46 2.61
C LEU A 113 0.59 -3.53 3.72
N LYS A 114 0.43 -4.82 3.40
CA LYS A 114 0.62 -5.95 4.33
C LYS A 114 2.03 -5.96 4.91
N ALA A 115 3.04 -5.74 4.08
CA ALA A 115 4.43 -5.62 4.54
C ALA A 115 4.60 -4.44 5.49
N ASN A 116 3.99 -3.30 5.17
CA ASN A 116 4.10 -2.10 6.00
C ASN A 116 3.37 -2.24 7.35
N ILE A 117 2.20 -2.89 7.38
CA ILE A 117 1.50 -3.26 8.62
C ILE A 117 2.36 -4.19 9.48
N ALA A 118 2.99 -5.19 8.88
CA ALA A 118 3.90 -6.09 9.59
C ALA A 118 5.12 -5.35 10.17
N ASN A 119 5.67 -4.37 9.45
CA ASN A 119 6.70 -3.47 9.96
C ASN A 119 6.18 -2.64 11.15
N ALA A 120 4.96 -2.10 11.08
CA ALA A 120 4.36 -1.36 12.18
C ALA A 120 4.15 -2.25 13.44
N ARG A 121 3.71 -3.50 13.26
CA ARG A 121 3.62 -4.47 14.37
C ARG A 121 4.99 -4.80 14.97
N MET A 122 6.00 -4.96 14.12
CA MET A 122 7.37 -5.17 14.58
C MET A 122 7.89 -3.97 15.38
N ALA A 123 7.56 -2.75 14.96
CA ALA A 123 7.96 -1.52 15.62
C ALA A 123 7.36 -1.30 17.02
N VAL A 124 6.32 -2.03 17.42
CA VAL A 124 5.78 -2.02 18.79
C VAL A 124 6.78 -2.60 19.78
N SER A 125 7.41 -3.74 19.45
CA SER A 125 8.44 -4.37 20.28
C SER A 125 9.45 -5.10 19.40
N PRO A 126 10.43 -4.40 18.81
CA PRO A 126 11.31 -4.94 17.78
C PRO A 126 12.10 -6.18 18.22
N SER A 127 12.64 -6.16 19.45
CA SER A 127 13.46 -7.25 20.00
C SER A 127 12.73 -8.58 20.15
N ILE A 128 11.40 -8.54 20.30
CA ILE A 128 10.54 -9.72 20.50
C ILE A 128 9.86 -10.12 19.20
N ARG A 129 9.42 -9.13 18.38
CA ARG A 129 8.49 -9.34 17.27
C ARG A 129 9.17 -9.58 15.92
N TRP A 130 10.49 -9.32 15.82
CA TRP A 130 11.22 -9.42 14.55
C TRP A 130 11.15 -10.83 13.91
N MET A 131 11.23 -11.89 14.69
CA MET A 131 11.16 -13.27 14.16
C MET A 131 9.81 -13.58 13.52
N LYS A 132 8.72 -13.10 14.14
CA LYS A 132 7.37 -13.34 13.63
C LYS A 132 7.06 -12.46 12.42
N TYR A 133 7.28 -11.15 12.55
CA TYR A 133 6.82 -10.21 11.52
C TYR A 133 7.85 -9.99 10.42
N GLY A 134 9.15 -10.25 10.64
CA GLY A 134 10.16 -10.18 9.60
C GLY A 134 9.87 -11.12 8.43
N SER A 135 9.49 -12.38 8.72
CA SER A 135 9.09 -13.33 7.67
C SER A 135 7.80 -12.93 6.95
N VAL A 136 6.87 -12.25 7.64
CA VAL A 136 5.65 -11.73 7.02
C VAL A 136 5.98 -10.61 6.05
N VAL A 137 6.87 -9.68 6.44
CA VAL A 137 7.36 -8.59 5.58
C VAL A 137 8.00 -9.17 4.32
N GLU A 138 8.95 -10.09 4.48
CA GLU A 138 9.67 -10.71 3.36
C GLU A 138 8.70 -11.35 2.36
N LYS A 139 7.79 -12.21 2.84
CA LYS A 139 6.80 -12.89 2.00
C LYS A 139 5.88 -11.90 1.26
N ALA A 140 5.41 -10.87 1.93
CA ALA A 140 4.54 -9.87 1.31
C ALA A 140 5.29 -9.06 0.24
N LEU A 141 6.54 -8.66 0.49
CA LEU A 141 7.37 -7.97 -0.51
C LEU A 141 7.72 -8.87 -1.70
N GLU A 142 7.97 -10.16 -1.48
CA GLU A 142 8.15 -11.13 -2.57
C GLU A 142 6.90 -11.25 -3.44
N ASN A 143 5.72 -11.31 -2.83
CA ASN A 143 4.45 -11.34 -3.55
C ASN A 143 4.25 -10.05 -4.36
N ALA A 144 4.48 -8.89 -3.75
CA ALA A 144 4.41 -7.60 -4.43
C ALA A 144 5.35 -7.55 -5.65
N LYS A 145 6.60 -8.05 -5.51
CA LYS A 145 7.57 -8.13 -6.63
C LYS A 145 7.12 -9.02 -7.78
N LYS A 146 6.47 -10.15 -7.47
CA LYS A 146 5.93 -11.04 -8.51
C LYS A 146 4.85 -10.36 -9.34
N ILE A 147 4.08 -9.45 -8.71
CA ILE A 147 3.00 -8.72 -9.38
C ILE A 147 3.56 -7.51 -10.13
N ASN A 148 4.35 -6.67 -9.47
CA ASN A 148 4.91 -5.44 -10.03
C ASN A 148 6.31 -5.14 -9.46
N PRO A 149 7.39 -5.64 -10.05
CA PRO A 149 8.75 -5.42 -9.57
C PRO A 149 9.23 -3.97 -9.67
N LYS A 150 8.45 -3.10 -10.33
CA LYS A 150 8.78 -1.67 -10.51
C LYS A 150 8.13 -0.76 -9.46
N ASN A 151 7.32 -1.29 -8.54
CA ASN A 151 6.73 -0.50 -7.49
C ASN A 151 7.82 0.03 -6.53
N PRO A 152 8.03 1.35 -6.43
CA PRO A 152 9.13 1.92 -5.64
C PRO A 152 8.98 1.68 -4.13
N ARG A 153 7.76 1.46 -3.64
CA ARG A 153 7.49 1.19 -2.23
C ARG A 153 8.02 -0.16 -1.77
N ILE A 154 8.15 -1.14 -2.69
CA ILE A 154 8.83 -2.40 -2.39
C ILE A 154 10.28 -2.12 -2.00
N THR A 155 11.02 -1.44 -2.87
CA THR A 155 12.44 -1.11 -2.63
C THR A 155 12.60 -0.18 -1.42
N LEU A 156 11.64 0.73 -1.18
CA LEU A 156 11.62 1.57 0.02
C LEU A 156 11.53 0.72 1.30
N LEU A 157 10.59 -0.22 1.38
CA LEU A 157 10.43 -1.06 2.57
C LEU A 157 11.62 -2.00 2.77
N GLU A 158 12.23 -2.49 1.71
CA GLU A 158 13.50 -3.23 1.78
C GLU A 158 14.63 -2.37 2.33
N ALA A 159 14.76 -1.13 1.83
CA ALA A 159 15.76 -0.18 2.32
C ALA A 159 15.59 0.12 3.82
N GLN A 160 14.35 0.29 4.27
CA GLN A 160 14.03 0.47 5.68
C GLN A 160 14.38 -0.77 6.50
N GLY A 161 14.10 -1.97 6.01
CA GLY A 161 14.49 -3.22 6.65
C GLY A 161 16.01 -3.30 6.87
N VAL A 162 16.81 -2.98 5.83
CA VAL A 162 18.28 -2.93 5.93
C VAL A 162 18.72 -1.84 6.89
N PHE A 163 18.09 -0.67 6.87
CA PHE A 163 18.45 0.48 7.71
C PHE A 163 18.28 0.20 9.21
N TYR A 164 17.18 -0.43 9.59
CA TYR A 164 16.87 -0.75 11.00
C TYR A 164 17.51 -2.05 11.48
N THR A 165 18.01 -2.89 10.59
CA THR A 165 18.79 -4.09 10.98
C THR A 165 20.17 -3.68 11.48
N PRO A 166 20.61 -4.12 12.68
CA PRO A 166 21.96 -3.82 13.18
C PRO A 166 23.06 -4.31 12.22
N GLU A 167 24.19 -3.59 12.19
CA GLU A 167 25.33 -3.91 11.31
C GLU A 167 25.84 -5.34 11.54
N MET A 168 25.88 -5.79 12.80
CA MET A 168 26.29 -7.15 13.17
C MET A 168 25.41 -8.25 12.56
N PHE A 169 24.16 -7.90 12.20
CA PHE A 169 23.23 -8.81 11.51
C PHE A 169 23.12 -8.50 10.01
N GLY A 170 24.07 -7.76 9.48
CA GLY A 170 24.17 -7.53 8.04
C GLY A 170 23.41 -6.30 7.51
N GLY A 171 22.83 -5.47 8.38
CA GLY A 171 22.16 -4.22 8.03
C GLY A 171 23.05 -2.99 8.18
N GLY A 172 22.43 -1.87 8.57
CA GLY A 172 23.07 -0.60 8.88
C GLY A 172 22.95 0.44 7.77
N LYS A 173 23.27 1.69 8.16
CA LYS A 173 23.11 2.87 7.30
C LYS A 173 23.87 2.77 5.99
N ALA A 174 25.14 2.33 6.03
CA ALA A 174 25.98 2.22 4.84
C ALA A 174 25.41 1.27 3.80
N LYS A 175 24.84 0.13 4.24
CA LYS A 175 24.21 -0.86 3.35
C LYS A 175 22.83 -0.41 2.85
N ALA A 176 22.11 0.34 3.67
CA ALA A 176 20.77 0.84 3.29
C ALA A 176 20.85 1.96 2.24
N LYS A 177 21.92 2.81 2.26
CA LYS A 177 22.05 3.95 1.36
C LYS A 177 21.81 3.62 -0.11
N PRO A 178 22.51 2.67 -0.74
CA PRO A 178 22.30 2.36 -2.16
C PRO A 178 20.90 1.81 -2.45
N VAL A 179 20.24 1.16 -1.47
CA VAL A 179 18.87 0.65 -1.64
C VAL A 179 17.87 1.81 -1.62
N PHE A 180 18.04 2.81 -0.74
CA PHE A 180 17.23 4.03 -0.77
C PHE A 180 17.45 4.85 -2.06
N GLU A 181 18.70 4.97 -2.54
CA GLU A 181 19.02 5.63 -3.82
C GLU A 181 18.28 4.95 -4.98
N LYS A 182 18.26 3.62 -5.01
CA LYS A 182 17.48 2.85 -5.98
C LYS A 182 15.98 3.13 -5.86
N ALA A 183 15.43 3.19 -4.65
CA ALA A 183 14.02 3.54 -4.43
C ALA A 183 13.73 4.94 -4.99
N MET A 184 14.58 5.93 -4.76
CA MET A 184 14.43 7.28 -5.32
C MET A 184 14.42 7.31 -6.84
N GLN A 185 15.29 6.53 -7.50
CA GLN A 185 15.27 6.40 -8.97
C GLN A 185 13.96 5.81 -9.48
N GLN A 186 13.39 4.84 -8.75
CA GLN A 186 12.10 4.24 -9.08
C GLN A 186 10.94 5.23 -8.85
N PHE A 187 10.95 5.99 -7.75
CA PHE A 187 9.96 7.04 -7.50
C PHE A 187 9.96 8.11 -8.61
N ALA A 188 11.14 8.52 -9.10
CA ALA A 188 11.25 9.52 -10.17
C ALA A 188 10.56 9.11 -11.48
N THR A 189 10.40 7.82 -11.72
CA THR A 189 9.76 7.28 -12.92
C THR A 189 8.37 6.68 -12.68
N PHE A 190 7.96 6.57 -11.40
CA PHE A 190 6.69 5.98 -11.02
C PHE A 190 5.52 6.85 -11.46
N LYS A 191 4.54 6.21 -12.08
CA LYS A 191 3.27 6.84 -12.45
C LYS A 191 2.13 6.04 -11.83
N PRO A 192 1.36 6.63 -10.90
CA PRO A 192 0.18 5.97 -10.34
C PRO A 192 -0.88 5.76 -11.42
N ALA A 193 -1.69 4.71 -11.28
CA ALA A 193 -2.75 4.40 -12.23
C ALA A 193 -3.88 5.46 -12.23
N SER A 194 -4.06 6.17 -11.12
CA SER A 194 -4.97 7.31 -10.99
C SER A 194 -4.55 8.19 -9.80
N ALA A 195 -5.18 9.36 -9.64
CA ALA A 195 -4.98 10.24 -8.48
C ALA A 195 -5.40 9.60 -7.14
N MET A 196 -6.22 8.54 -7.19
CA MET A 196 -6.64 7.78 -6.01
C MET A 196 -5.62 6.72 -5.56
N TYR A 197 -4.61 6.41 -6.41
CA TYR A 197 -3.59 5.42 -6.10
C TYR A 197 -2.55 5.93 -5.12
N PRO A 198 -1.88 5.02 -4.38
CA PRO A 198 -0.81 5.38 -3.46
C PRO A 198 0.36 6.07 -4.17
N THR A 199 0.81 7.19 -3.62
CA THR A 199 2.03 7.90 -4.06
C THR A 199 2.97 8.19 -2.88
N TRP A 200 2.64 7.68 -1.67
CA TRP A 200 3.47 7.84 -0.48
C TRP A 200 4.83 7.15 -0.61
N GLY A 201 5.76 7.58 0.21
CA GLY A 201 7.06 6.92 0.41
C GLY A 201 8.25 7.72 -0.08
N GLU A 202 8.14 8.49 -1.17
CA GLU A 202 9.24 9.30 -1.68
C GLU A 202 9.79 10.31 -0.64
N PRO A 203 8.95 11.08 0.08
CA PRO A 203 9.43 11.99 1.13
C PRO A 203 10.19 11.24 2.24
N THR A 204 9.73 10.04 2.61
CA THR A 204 10.40 9.20 3.60
C THR A 204 11.77 8.74 3.12
N ALA A 205 11.88 8.27 1.88
CA ALA A 205 13.17 7.86 1.29
C ALA A 205 14.15 9.03 1.26
N LYS A 206 13.69 10.19 0.80
CA LYS A 206 14.50 11.42 0.73
C LYS A 206 14.98 11.87 2.12
N TRP A 207 14.08 11.88 3.10
CA TRP A 207 14.42 12.24 4.47
C TRP A 207 15.44 11.26 5.06
N THR A 208 15.22 9.95 4.91
CA THR A 208 16.15 8.94 5.44
C THR A 208 17.53 9.07 4.81
N LEU A 209 17.61 9.28 3.50
CA LEU A 209 18.90 9.53 2.82
C LEU A 209 19.62 10.73 3.39
N SER A 210 18.91 11.81 3.73
CA SER A 210 19.53 13.00 4.35
C SER A 210 20.12 12.72 5.74
N GLN A 211 19.63 11.66 6.43
CA GLN A 211 20.17 11.23 7.73
C GLN A 211 21.37 10.25 7.60
N ILE A 212 21.58 9.71 6.41
CA ILE A 212 22.68 8.77 6.10
C ILE A 212 23.88 9.50 5.49
N ALA A 213 23.63 10.62 4.82
CA ALA A 213 24.69 11.41 4.21
C ALA A 213 25.70 11.89 5.28
N PRO A 214 27.03 11.86 4.98
CA PRO A 214 28.07 12.27 5.90
C PRO A 214 27.99 13.73 6.26
#